data_415910d8fbe601767707c71be5f90c07
#
_entry.id   415910d8fbe601767707c71be5f90c07
#
_cell.length_a   1.000
_cell.length_b   1.000
_cell.length_c   1.000
_cell.angle_alpha   90.00
_cell.angle_beta   90.00
_cell.angle_gamma   90.00
#
_symmetry.space_group_name_H-M   'P 1'
#
loop_
_entity.id
_entity.type
_entity.pdbx_description
1 polymer ?
#
loop_
_entity_poly.entity_id
_entity_poly.type
_entity_poly.pdbx_seq_one_letter_code
_entity_poly.pdbx_strand_id
1 'polypeptide(L)'
;MARRSPVSASRTAAVPAPTPSRPVGNATRGTTNPNRLRRMDRWIAAEHGAPLRRAIDPVAVDLGYGAAPWTALELLGRLRTVRPDARVVGVEIDPARVTAALPYVRAGLDFLHGGFEVPLPGRPGRAPVLIRAANVLRQYDEDEVAAVWARLCARLAPDGLLVEGTCDEIGRRHVWVALGPEGPRTVTFATRLGSLDTPSDLAERLPKALIHRNVPGEPVHAFLRDFDRAWASAAPLGALGAKQRWRAAVAALAADWPLAGDPRRRRQGEVTVRWEALAPRGG
;
A
#
# COMPACT_ATOMS: atom_id res chain seq x y z
N MET A 1 47.17 55.73 -28.28
CA MET A 1 47.35 54.27 -28.02
C MET A 1 46.83 53.95 -26.63
N ALA A 2 45.58 53.45 -26.55
CA ALA A 2 44.95 53.11 -25.29
C ALA A 2 44.99 51.58 -25.13
N ARG A 3 45.66 51.13 -24.08
CA ARG A 3 45.72 49.67 -23.69
C ARG A 3 44.42 49.25 -23.06
N ARG A 4 43.74 48.24 -23.61
CA ARG A 4 42.62 47.58 -23.04
C ARG A 4 43.09 46.47 -22.07
N SER A 5 42.64 46.50 -20.81
CA SER A 5 42.86 45.47 -19.83
C SER A 5 41.89 44.29 -20.07
N PRO A 6 42.27 43.02 -19.84
CA PRO A 6 41.39 41.90 -20.00
C PRO A 6 40.43 41.76 -18.81
N VAL A 7 39.17 41.55 -19.11
CA VAL A 7 38.10 41.24 -18.13
C VAL A 7 38.32 39.83 -17.62
N SER A 8 38.52 39.69 -16.32
CA SER A 8 38.62 38.41 -15.60
C SER A 8 37.26 37.70 -15.61
N ALA A 9 37.18 36.55 -16.25
CA ALA A 9 36.02 35.69 -16.20
C ALA A 9 35.95 35.00 -14.83
N SER A 10 34.96 35.37 -14.04
CA SER A 10 34.64 34.73 -12.77
C SER A 10 34.14 33.28 -13.05
N ARG A 11 34.94 32.29 -12.66
CA ARG A 11 34.51 30.87 -12.66
C ARG A 11 33.53 30.68 -11.55
N THR A 12 32.25 30.56 -11.91
CA THR A 12 31.19 30.08 -10.98
C THR A 12 31.56 28.66 -10.57
N ALA A 13 31.89 28.46 -9.29
CA ALA A 13 32.11 27.12 -8.72
C ALA A 13 30.81 26.31 -8.82
N ALA A 14 30.86 25.20 -9.52
CA ALA A 14 29.73 24.25 -9.56
C ALA A 14 29.49 23.73 -8.15
N VAL A 15 28.28 23.92 -7.66
CA VAL A 15 27.81 23.30 -6.42
C VAL A 15 27.89 21.76 -6.60
N PRO A 16 28.63 21.05 -5.73
CA PRO A 16 28.74 19.61 -5.87
C PRO A 16 27.34 18.98 -5.75
N ALA A 17 27.00 18.07 -6.66
CA ALA A 17 25.76 17.28 -6.60
C ALA A 17 25.70 16.55 -5.24
N PRO A 18 24.56 16.53 -4.56
CA PRO A 18 24.44 15.83 -3.29
C PRO A 18 24.79 14.36 -3.49
N THR A 19 25.72 13.87 -2.67
CA THR A 19 26.09 12.44 -2.62
C THR A 19 24.82 11.64 -2.44
N PRO A 20 24.53 10.60 -3.25
CA PRO A 20 23.33 9.79 -3.08
C PRO A 20 23.33 9.18 -1.68
N SER A 21 22.38 9.59 -0.84
CA SER A 21 22.19 9.03 0.48
C SER A 21 21.86 7.54 0.34
N ARG A 22 22.45 6.71 1.19
CA ARG A 22 22.16 5.27 1.19
C ARG A 22 20.63 5.07 1.35
N PRO A 23 19.98 4.19 0.55
CA PRO A 23 18.57 3.89 0.69
C PRO A 23 18.21 3.46 2.11
N VAL A 24 17.04 3.89 2.58
CA VAL A 24 16.55 3.59 3.92
C VAL A 24 15.60 2.41 3.86
N GLY A 25 15.94 1.34 4.57
CA GLY A 25 15.14 0.12 4.65
C GLY A 25 15.95 -1.14 4.36
N ASN A 26 15.24 -2.27 4.30
CA ASN A 26 15.81 -3.59 4.06
C ASN A 26 15.20 -4.23 2.81
N ALA A 27 16.00 -4.99 2.04
CA ALA A 27 15.52 -5.70 0.87
C ALA A 27 14.47 -6.75 1.27
N THR A 28 13.34 -6.76 0.57
CA THR A 28 12.28 -7.75 0.81
C THR A 28 12.70 -9.14 0.32
N ARG A 29 12.29 -10.17 1.05
CA ARG A 29 12.44 -11.57 0.61
C ARG A 29 11.19 -11.99 -0.15
N GLY A 30 11.36 -12.69 -1.26
CA GLY A 30 10.27 -13.35 -1.96
C GLY A 30 10.15 -13.02 -3.44
N THR A 31 9.32 -13.82 -4.11
CA THR A 31 8.97 -13.71 -5.51
C THR A 31 7.80 -12.74 -5.72
N THR A 32 7.75 -12.11 -6.89
CA THR A 32 6.61 -11.27 -7.28
C THR A 32 5.85 -11.99 -8.39
N ASN A 33 4.61 -12.40 -8.10
CA ASN A 33 3.73 -13.04 -9.07
C ASN A 33 2.77 -12.03 -9.73
N PRO A 34 2.45 -12.20 -11.01
CA PRO A 34 1.40 -11.42 -11.67
C PRO A 34 0.04 -11.55 -10.95
N ASN A 35 -0.75 -10.49 -11.00
CA ASN A 35 -2.09 -10.39 -10.39
C ASN A 35 -2.13 -10.51 -8.86
N ARG A 36 -1.00 -10.65 -8.19
CA ARG A 36 -0.93 -10.80 -6.73
C ARG A 36 -1.61 -9.66 -5.99
N LEU A 37 -1.44 -8.40 -6.43
CA LEU A 37 -1.99 -7.21 -5.79
C LEU A 37 -3.30 -6.72 -6.42
N ARG A 38 -3.85 -7.42 -7.39
CA ARG A 38 -5.02 -7.02 -8.16
C ARG A 38 -6.23 -6.61 -7.29
N ARG A 39 -6.41 -7.24 -6.14
CA ARG A 39 -7.51 -6.92 -5.22
C ARG A 39 -7.29 -5.58 -4.54
N MET A 40 -6.09 -5.35 -4.02
CA MET A 40 -5.66 -4.07 -3.44
C MET A 40 -5.75 -2.95 -4.47
N ASP A 41 -5.28 -3.16 -5.71
CA ASP A 41 -5.33 -2.16 -6.79
C ASP A 41 -6.75 -1.76 -7.16
N ARG A 42 -7.69 -2.73 -7.18
CA ARG A 42 -9.10 -2.45 -7.42
C ARG A 42 -9.73 -1.65 -6.29
N TRP A 43 -9.34 -1.95 -5.06
CA TRP A 43 -9.77 -1.20 -3.89
C TRP A 43 -9.22 0.24 -3.95
N ILE A 44 -7.93 0.43 -4.22
CA ILE A 44 -7.31 1.75 -4.39
C ILE A 44 -8.05 2.57 -5.46
N ALA A 45 -8.29 2.00 -6.63
CA ALA A 45 -8.98 2.69 -7.71
C ALA A 45 -10.42 3.11 -7.34
N ALA A 46 -11.11 2.31 -6.53
CA ALA A 46 -12.46 2.61 -6.07
C ALA A 46 -12.49 3.67 -4.96
N GLU A 47 -11.72 3.45 -3.89
CA GLU A 47 -11.77 4.27 -2.67
C GLU A 47 -10.95 5.56 -2.80
N HIS A 48 -9.85 5.54 -3.56
CA HIS A 48 -8.95 6.69 -3.76
C HIS A 48 -9.05 7.31 -5.17
N GLY A 49 -10.01 6.89 -5.97
CA GLY A 49 -10.17 7.37 -7.35
C GLY A 49 -10.49 8.88 -7.44
N ALA A 50 -11.22 9.44 -6.49
CA ALA A 50 -11.57 10.85 -6.51
C ALA A 50 -10.36 11.78 -6.23
N PRO A 51 -9.55 11.58 -5.19
CA PRO A 51 -8.28 12.30 -5.01
C PRO A 51 -7.34 12.13 -6.21
N LEU A 52 -7.19 10.94 -6.76
CA LEU A 52 -6.35 10.70 -7.93
C LEU A 52 -6.79 11.53 -9.14
N ARG A 53 -8.11 11.63 -9.40
CA ARG A 53 -8.65 12.47 -10.50
C ARG A 53 -8.37 13.95 -10.32
N ARG A 54 -8.40 14.45 -9.08
CA ARG A 54 -8.17 15.88 -8.78
C ARG A 54 -6.70 16.25 -8.68
N ALA A 55 -5.81 15.27 -8.57
CA ALA A 55 -4.38 15.52 -8.39
C ALA A 55 -3.80 16.34 -9.56
N ILE A 56 -3.05 17.39 -9.27
CA ILE A 56 -2.30 18.17 -10.25
C ILE A 56 -1.21 17.29 -10.88
N ASP A 57 -0.56 16.46 -10.05
CA ASP A 57 0.48 15.55 -10.45
C ASP A 57 0.14 14.12 -9.96
N PRO A 58 -0.54 13.29 -10.81
CA PRO A 58 -1.04 11.98 -10.42
C PRO A 58 0.08 10.92 -10.39
N VAL A 59 1.07 11.09 -9.50
CA VAL A 59 2.17 10.14 -9.31
C VAL A 59 1.86 9.19 -8.17
N ALA A 60 1.96 7.91 -8.45
CA ALA A 60 1.92 6.83 -7.48
C ALA A 60 3.28 6.14 -7.34
N VAL A 61 3.56 5.59 -6.18
CA VAL A 61 4.77 4.80 -5.89
C VAL A 61 4.38 3.37 -5.56
N ASP A 62 5.05 2.41 -6.19
CA ASP A 62 5.05 1.02 -5.80
C ASP A 62 6.36 0.73 -5.05
N LEU A 63 6.30 0.79 -3.73
CA LEU A 63 7.46 0.68 -2.85
C LEU A 63 7.75 -0.79 -2.55
N GLY A 64 8.98 -1.22 -2.84
CA GLY A 64 9.40 -2.61 -2.66
C GLY A 64 8.68 -3.57 -3.62
N TYR A 65 8.63 -3.24 -4.92
CA TYR A 65 7.93 -4.08 -5.91
C TYR A 65 8.51 -5.50 -6.04
N GLY A 66 9.72 -5.75 -5.51
CA GLY A 66 10.33 -7.08 -5.40
C GLY A 66 11.08 -7.54 -6.64
N ALA A 67 11.15 -8.86 -6.84
CA ALA A 67 12.01 -9.48 -7.85
C ALA A 67 11.60 -9.21 -9.31
N ALA A 68 10.35 -8.77 -9.55
CA ALA A 68 9.85 -8.51 -10.89
C ALA A 68 8.89 -7.32 -10.92
N PRO A 69 8.83 -6.54 -12.02
CA PRO A 69 8.11 -5.28 -12.11
C PRO A 69 6.58 -5.43 -12.28
N TRP A 70 6.05 -6.64 -12.17
CA TRP A 70 4.64 -6.93 -12.49
C TRP A 70 3.66 -6.08 -11.70
N THR A 71 3.90 -5.90 -10.41
CA THR A 71 3.00 -5.13 -9.53
C THR A 71 2.94 -3.66 -9.92
N ALA A 72 4.07 -3.05 -10.28
CA ALA A 72 4.12 -1.66 -10.75
C ALA A 72 3.41 -1.48 -12.11
N LEU A 73 3.61 -2.43 -13.04
CA LEU A 73 2.93 -2.47 -14.33
C LEU A 73 1.41 -2.57 -14.19
N GLU A 74 0.95 -3.47 -13.33
CA GLU A 74 -0.46 -3.70 -13.05
C GLU A 74 -1.10 -2.49 -12.36
N LEU A 75 -0.40 -1.87 -11.42
CA LEU A 75 -0.83 -0.64 -10.77
C LEU A 75 -1.02 0.48 -11.80
N LEU A 76 -0.03 0.71 -12.68
CA LEU A 76 -0.16 1.71 -13.74
C LEU A 76 -1.41 1.46 -14.59
N GLY A 77 -1.60 0.24 -15.08
CA GLY A 77 -2.78 -0.14 -15.85
C GLY A 77 -4.08 0.12 -15.10
N ARG A 78 -4.11 -0.16 -13.80
CA ARG A 78 -5.27 0.08 -12.95
C ARG A 78 -5.54 1.56 -12.72
N LEU A 79 -4.53 2.35 -12.39
CA LEU A 79 -4.70 3.78 -12.13
C LEU A 79 -5.12 4.54 -13.39
N ARG A 80 -4.65 4.13 -14.57
CA ARG A 80 -5.03 4.71 -15.86
C ARG A 80 -6.50 4.48 -16.25
N THR A 81 -7.17 3.51 -15.65
CA THR A 81 -8.65 3.40 -15.81
C THR A 81 -9.40 4.49 -15.04
N VAL A 82 -8.75 5.19 -14.12
CA VAL A 82 -9.32 6.28 -13.30
C VAL A 82 -8.81 7.63 -13.76
N ARG A 83 -7.53 7.71 -14.09
CA ARG A 83 -6.81 8.91 -14.52
C ARG A 83 -5.80 8.54 -15.62
N PRO A 84 -6.09 8.85 -16.90
CA PRO A 84 -5.29 8.37 -18.05
C PRO A 84 -3.82 8.80 -18.05
N ASP A 85 -3.50 9.97 -17.50
CA ASP A 85 -2.15 10.52 -17.35
C ASP A 85 -1.45 10.11 -16.04
N ALA A 86 -2.05 9.18 -15.27
CA ALA A 86 -1.42 8.64 -14.07
C ALA A 86 -0.05 8.01 -14.38
N ARG A 87 0.89 8.24 -13.46
CA ARG A 87 2.26 7.72 -13.51
C ARG A 87 2.54 6.86 -12.29
N VAL A 88 3.40 5.86 -12.48
CA VAL A 88 3.88 4.98 -11.40
C VAL A 88 5.40 5.01 -11.39
N VAL A 89 5.96 5.10 -10.20
CA VAL A 89 7.39 4.90 -9.94
C VAL A 89 7.53 3.66 -9.08
N GLY A 90 8.16 2.62 -9.63
CA GLY A 90 8.60 1.46 -8.86
C GLY A 90 9.87 1.83 -8.09
N VAL A 91 9.85 1.68 -6.77
CA VAL A 91 11.02 1.92 -5.91
C VAL A 91 11.45 0.61 -5.29
N GLU A 92 12.72 0.26 -5.43
CA GLU A 92 13.27 -0.98 -4.86
C GLU A 92 14.66 -0.71 -4.29
N ILE A 93 14.96 -1.33 -3.16
CA ILE A 93 16.22 -1.11 -2.45
C ILE A 93 17.36 -2.01 -2.98
N ASP A 94 17.02 -3.08 -3.65
CA ASP A 94 18.00 -3.99 -4.29
C ASP A 94 18.34 -3.47 -5.70
N PRO A 95 19.58 -3.01 -5.94
CA PRO A 95 19.98 -2.44 -7.23
C PRO A 95 19.92 -3.47 -8.38
N ALA A 96 20.10 -4.76 -8.11
CA ALA A 96 19.99 -5.80 -9.13
C ALA A 96 18.54 -5.93 -9.63
N ARG A 97 17.55 -5.83 -8.74
CA ARG A 97 16.13 -5.82 -9.10
C ARG A 97 15.74 -4.58 -9.88
N VAL A 98 16.31 -3.42 -9.54
CA VAL A 98 16.12 -2.18 -10.32
C VAL A 98 16.66 -2.36 -11.73
N THR A 99 17.88 -2.86 -11.86
CA THR A 99 18.49 -3.13 -13.18
C THR A 99 17.63 -4.09 -14.01
N ALA A 100 17.12 -5.15 -13.40
CA ALA A 100 16.22 -6.12 -14.07
C ALA A 100 14.88 -5.51 -14.50
N ALA A 101 14.43 -4.44 -13.86
CA ALA A 101 13.19 -3.75 -14.20
C ALA A 101 13.36 -2.68 -15.31
N LEU A 102 14.56 -2.19 -15.59
CA LEU A 102 14.81 -1.14 -16.59
C LEU A 102 14.23 -1.44 -17.99
N PRO A 103 14.26 -2.68 -18.52
CA PRO A 103 13.64 -2.99 -19.81
C PRO A 103 12.13 -2.75 -19.86
N TYR A 104 11.46 -2.59 -18.73
CA TYR A 104 10.02 -2.35 -18.61
C TYR A 104 9.65 -0.87 -18.44
N VAL A 105 10.64 0.03 -18.41
CA VAL A 105 10.42 1.49 -18.41
C VAL A 105 9.62 1.89 -19.65
N ARG A 106 8.61 2.72 -19.45
CA ARG A 106 7.74 3.21 -20.52
C ARG A 106 7.05 4.52 -20.12
N ALA A 107 6.33 5.13 -21.03
CA ALA A 107 5.59 6.37 -20.76
C ALA A 107 4.72 6.24 -19.50
N GLY A 108 5.10 6.96 -18.45
CA GLY A 108 4.42 6.96 -17.14
C GLY A 108 4.80 5.83 -16.19
N LEU A 109 5.85 5.05 -16.50
CA LEU A 109 6.41 4.05 -15.60
C LEU A 109 7.93 4.14 -15.56
N ASP A 110 8.46 4.42 -14.39
CA ASP A 110 9.89 4.46 -14.09
C ASP A 110 10.23 3.51 -12.93
N PHE A 111 11.49 3.10 -12.85
CA PHE A 111 12.02 2.29 -11.76
C PHE A 111 13.26 2.96 -11.17
N LEU A 112 13.27 3.10 -9.83
CA LEU A 112 14.32 3.82 -9.11
C LEU A 112 14.87 2.97 -7.96
N HIS A 113 16.18 3.12 -7.75
CA HIS A 113 16.84 2.62 -6.56
C HIS A 113 16.52 3.53 -5.38
N GLY A 114 15.97 2.95 -4.30
CA GLY A 114 15.60 3.71 -3.12
C GLY A 114 14.82 2.86 -2.11
N GLY A 115 14.43 3.49 -1.01
CA GLY A 115 13.69 2.90 0.08
C GLY A 115 12.62 3.84 0.64
N PHE A 116 12.52 3.93 1.97
CA PHE A 116 11.50 4.74 2.64
C PHE A 116 11.67 6.27 2.46
N GLU A 117 12.78 6.73 1.89
CA GLU A 117 12.96 8.11 1.45
C GLU A 117 12.14 8.44 0.21
N VAL A 118 11.63 7.42 -0.50
CA VAL A 118 10.76 7.56 -1.67
C VAL A 118 11.33 8.57 -2.68
N PRO A 119 12.44 8.25 -3.37
CA PRO A 119 13.01 9.14 -4.36
C PRO A 119 12.02 9.30 -5.52
N LEU A 120 11.74 10.54 -5.93
CA LEU A 120 10.92 10.83 -7.10
C LEU A 120 11.70 11.67 -8.09
N PRO A 121 11.64 11.35 -9.40
CA PRO A 121 12.31 12.14 -10.42
C PRO A 121 11.62 13.49 -10.60
N GLY A 122 12.38 14.52 -10.95
CA GLY A 122 11.87 15.83 -11.28
C GLY A 122 12.06 16.88 -10.20
N ARG A 123 11.06 17.73 -9.98
CA ARG A 123 11.19 18.91 -9.11
C ARG A 123 11.32 18.52 -7.63
N PRO A 124 12.21 19.21 -6.87
CA PRO A 124 12.26 19.09 -5.42
C PRO A 124 10.86 19.33 -4.80
N GLY A 125 10.53 18.57 -3.76
CA GLY A 125 9.23 18.71 -3.08
C GLY A 125 8.04 18.00 -3.75
N ARG A 126 8.26 17.24 -4.84
CA ARG A 126 7.21 16.43 -5.45
C ARG A 126 6.73 15.37 -4.44
N ALA A 127 5.41 15.32 -4.25
CA ALA A 127 4.75 14.39 -3.32
C ALA A 127 3.84 13.43 -4.09
N PRO A 128 3.91 12.12 -3.86
CA PRO A 128 3.03 11.15 -4.50
C PRO A 128 1.61 11.24 -3.92
N VAL A 129 0.61 11.02 -4.77
CA VAL A 129 -0.80 10.89 -4.32
C VAL A 129 -1.09 9.50 -3.76
N LEU A 130 -0.24 8.54 -4.03
CA LEU A 130 -0.36 7.17 -3.57
C LEU A 130 1.04 6.59 -3.32
N ILE A 131 1.20 5.94 -2.18
CA ILE A 131 2.29 4.99 -1.93
C ILE A 131 1.64 3.64 -1.63
N ARG A 132 2.05 2.59 -2.34
CA ARG A 132 1.66 1.22 -2.06
C ARG A 132 2.89 0.46 -1.57
N ALA A 133 2.83 -0.11 -0.35
CA ALA A 133 3.88 -0.90 0.28
C ALA A 133 3.32 -2.28 0.66
N ALA A 134 3.34 -3.23 -0.28
CA ALA A 134 2.77 -4.55 -0.07
C ALA A 134 3.84 -5.60 0.29
N ASN A 135 3.68 -6.27 1.43
CA ASN A 135 4.64 -7.22 2.03
C ASN A 135 6.01 -6.61 2.37
N VAL A 136 6.12 -5.30 2.46
CA VAL A 136 7.40 -4.61 2.75
C VAL A 136 7.73 -4.67 4.22
N LEU A 137 6.79 -4.29 5.10
CA LEU A 137 7.04 -4.21 6.55
C LEU A 137 7.00 -5.58 7.26
N ARG A 138 6.68 -6.65 6.56
CA ARG A 138 6.57 -7.98 7.17
C ARG A 138 7.87 -8.48 7.82
N GLN A 139 9.00 -7.99 7.38
CA GLN A 139 10.35 -8.36 7.87
C GLN A 139 10.92 -7.41 8.93
N TYR A 140 10.21 -6.34 9.26
CA TYR A 140 10.61 -5.37 10.28
C TYR A 140 10.06 -5.78 11.64
N ASP A 141 10.57 -5.19 12.71
CA ASP A 141 10.00 -5.36 14.03
C ASP A 141 8.76 -4.47 14.22
N GLU A 142 7.88 -4.85 15.15
CA GLU A 142 6.62 -4.15 15.35
C GLU A 142 6.81 -2.69 15.78
N ASP A 143 7.81 -2.42 16.60
CA ASP A 143 8.17 -1.08 17.10
C ASP A 143 8.71 -0.16 16.02
N GLU A 144 9.26 -0.69 14.93
CA GLU A 144 9.71 0.10 13.78
C GLU A 144 8.56 0.62 12.92
N VAL A 145 7.39 -0.05 12.95
CA VAL A 145 6.28 0.22 12.00
C VAL A 145 5.78 1.65 12.11
N ALA A 146 5.58 2.17 13.31
CA ALA A 146 5.07 3.52 13.52
C ALA A 146 6.00 4.59 12.93
N ALA A 147 7.31 4.44 13.10
CA ALA A 147 8.30 5.36 12.54
C ALA A 147 8.35 5.28 11.00
N VAL A 148 8.23 4.09 10.42
CA VAL A 148 8.17 3.92 8.96
C VAL A 148 6.88 4.52 8.41
N TRP A 149 5.74 4.28 9.03
CA TRP A 149 4.47 4.89 8.62
C TRP A 149 4.53 6.42 8.65
N ALA A 150 5.02 7.01 9.74
CA ALA A 150 5.18 8.47 9.86
C ALA A 150 6.07 9.02 8.74
N ARG A 151 7.20 8.37 8.45
CA ARG A 151 8.11 8.75 7.37
C ARG A 151 7.44 8.70 5.98
N LEU A 152 6.72 7.63 5.68
CA LEU A 152 6.03 7.47 4.40
C LEU A 152 4.84 8.43 4.26
N CYS A 153 4.07 8.63 5.33
CA CYS A 153 2.96 9.59 5.35
C CYS A 153 3.43 11.03 5.14
N ALA A 154 4.58 11.41 5.70
CA ALA A 154 5.19 12.73 5.49
C ALA A 154 5.63 12.98 4.03
N ARG A 155 5.74 11.94 3.20
CA ARG A 155 6.03 12.05 1.76
C ARG A 155 4.78 12.27 0.91
N LEU A 156 3.58 11.99 1.43
CA LEU A 156 2.34 12.06 0.68
C LEU A 156 1.94 13.50 0.32
N ALA A 157 1.26 13.64 -0.80
CA ALA A 157 0.49 14.84 -1.10
C ALA A 157 -0.62 15.04 -0.03
N PRO A 158 -1.17 16.26 0.15
CA PRO A 158 -2.17 16.54 1.20
C PRO A 158 -3.35 15.57 1.24
N ASP A 159 -3.89 15.17 0.07
CA ASP A 159 -4.96 14.17 -0.05
C ASP A 159 -4.40 12.77 -0.38
N GLY A 160 -3.12 12.54 -0.12
CA GLY A 160 -2.44 11.30 -0.48
C GLY A 160 -2.85 10.11 0.37
N LEU A 161 -2.56 8.92 -0.14
CA LEU A 161 -2.85 7.64 0.51
C LEU A 161 -1.59 6.77 0.54
N LEU A 162 -1.27 6.24 1.73
CA LEU A 162 -0.39 5.10 1.89
C LEU A 162 -1.25 3.85 2.09
N VAL A 163 -1.01 2.82 1.31
CA VAL A 163 -1.61 1.49 1.49
C VAL A 163 -0.49 0.53 1.86
N GLU A 164 -0.41 0.18 3.14
CA GLU A 164 0.56 -0.78 3.66
C GLU A 164 -0.15 -2.07 4.06
N GLY A 165 0.38 -3.22 3.67
CA GLY A 165 -0.25 -4.47 4.04
C GLY A 165 0.44 -5.70 3.49
N THR A 166 -0.21 -6.83 3.68
CA THR A 166 0.30 -8.13 3.29
C THR A 166 -0.71 -8.91 2.46
N CYS A 167 -0.20 -9.78 1.61
CA CYS A 167 -1.00 -10.72 0.84
C CYS A 167 -0.29 -12.07 0.73
N ASP A 168 -1.04 -13.09 0.38
CA ASP A 168 -0.47 -14.38 -0.01
C ASP A 168 0.18 -14.31 -1.40
N GLU A 169 0.83 -15.40 -1.83
CA GLU A 169 1.61 -15.45 -3.06
C GLU A 169 0.79 -15.23 -4.32
N ILE A 170 -0.49 -15.58 -4.30
CA ILE A 170 -1.39 -15.55 -5.47
C ILE A 170 -2.55 -14.57 -5.32
N GLY A 171 -2.55 -13.74 -4.25
CA GLY A 171 -3.52 -12.68 -4.03
C GLY A 171 -4.93 -13.14 -3.71
N ARG A 172 -5.08 -14.25 -2.98
CA ARG A 172 -6.38 -14.73 -2.50
C ARG A 172 -6.77 -14.12 -1.16
N ARG A 173 -5.79 -13.89 -0.28
CA ARG A 173 -5.95 -13.36 1.07
C ARG A 173 -5.09 -12.13 1.24
N HIS A 174 -5.70 -11.03 1.70
CA HIS A 174 -5.02 -9.77 1.93
C HIS A 174 -5.52 -9.11 3.19
N VAL A 175 -4.64 -8.42 3.90
CA VAL A 175 -5.02 -7.42 4.90
C VAL A 175 -4.12 -6.20 4.70
N TRP A 176 -4.70 -5.01 4.66
CA TRP A 176 -3.95 -3.76 4.54
C TRP A 176 -4.53 -2.66 5.42
N VAL A 177 -3.65 -1.77 5.82
CA VAL A 177 -3.98 -0.50 6.47
C VAL A 177 -3.94 0.61 5.42
N ALA A 178 -4.94 1.46 5.41
CA ALA A 178 -4.97 2.70 4.64
C ALA A 178 -4.64 3.86 5.56
N LEU A 179 -3.58 4.63 5.22
CA LEU A 179 -3.11 5.76 6.00
C LEU A 179 -3.17 7.03 5.14
N GLY A 180 -3.58 8.12 5.75
CA GLY A 180 -3.42 9.47 5.21
C GLY A 180 -2.17 10.14 5.77
N PRO A 181 -1.93 11.42 5.41
CA PRO A 181 -0.86 12.20 6.02
C PRO A 181 -0.90 12.25 7.55
N GLU A 182 -2.09 12.20 8.14
CA GLU A 182 -2.31 12.22 9.60
C GLU A 182 -2.07 10.86 10.28
N GLY A 183 -1.95 9.77 9.51
CA GLY A 183 -1.77 8.42 10.03
C GLY A 183 -2.85 7.42 9.59
N PRO A 184 -2.98 6.28 10.30
CA PRO A 184 -3.86 5.18 9.92
C PRO A 184 -5.35 5.56 10.06
N ARG A 185 -6.15 5.15 9.07
CA ARG A 185 -7.59 5.44 8.97
C ARG A 185 -8.45 4.20 9.01
N THR A 186 -8.07 3.17 8.29
CA THR A 186 -8.87 1.93 8.16
C THR A 186 -7.99 0.71 7.98
N VAL A 187 -8.54 -0.46 8.36
CA VAL A 187 -7.98 -1.78 8.02
C VAL A 187 -8.98 -2.49 7.12
N THR A 188 -8.50 -3.04 6.01
CA THR A 188 -9.33 -3.83 5.10
C THR A 188 -8.87 -5.28 5.09
N PHE A 189 -9.79 -6.18 5.37
CA PHE A 189 -9.67 -7.62 5.22
C PHE A 189 -10.29 -8.02 3.90
N ALA A 190 -9.54 -8.72 3.05
CA ALA A 190 -10.00 -9.04 1.71
C ALA A 190 -9.64 -10.47 1.33
N THR A 191 -10.61 -11.18 0.77
CA THR A 191 -10.45 -12.57 0.38
C THR A 191 -11.11 -12.89 -0.95
N ARG A 192 -10.62 -13.93 -1.64
CA ARG A 192 -11.38 -14.60 -2.67
C ARG A 192 -12.47 -15.42 -1.98
N LEU A 193 -13.73 -15.10 -2.24
CA LEU A 193 -14.85 -15.86 -1.70
C LEU A 193 -14.73 -17.35 -2.08
N GLY A 194 -14.93 -18.22 -1.12
CA GLY A 194 -14.73 -19.67 -1.25
C GLY A 194 -13.29 -20.16 -1.03
N SER A 195 -12.37 -19.29 -0.60
CA SER A 195 -11.00 -19.68 -0.21
C SER A 195 -10.72 -19.56 1.28
N LEU A 196 -11.75 -19.30 2.09
CA LEU A 196 -11.67 -19.28 3.55
C LEU A 196 -12.48 -20.44 4.13
N ASP A 197 -11.93 -21.09 5.11
CA ASP A 197 -12.69 -21.95 6.02
C ASP A 197 -13.36 -21.06 7.06
N THR A 198 -12.61 -20.16 7.67
CA THR A 198 -13.11 -19.14 8.60
C THR A 198 -12.49 -17.76 8.27
N PRO A 199 -13.14 -16.63 8.62
CA PRO A 199 -12.56 -15.29 8.51
C PRO A 199 -11.22 -15.13 9.22
N SER A 200 -10.99 -15.81 10.33
CA SER A 200 -9.71 -15.79 11.06
C SER A 200 -8.53 -16.36 10.27
N ASP A 201 -8.74 -17.08 9.16
CA ASP A 201 -7.68 -17.44 8.22
C ASP A 201 -6.94 -16.22 7.67
N LEU A 202 -7.58 -15.04 7.70
CA LEU A 202 -6.95 -13.79 7.29
C LEU A 202 -5.90 -13.29 8.29
N ALA A 203 -5.87 -13.85 9.53
CA ALA A 203 -4.90 -13.48 10.55
C ALA A 203 -3.45 -13.70 10.09
N GLU A 204 -3.20 -14.73 9.27
CA GLU A 204 -1.87 -14.99 8.70
C GLU A 204 -1.36 -13.86 7.79
N ARG A 205 -2.26 -12.98 7.34
CA ARG A 205 -1.96 -11.83 6.46
C ARG A 205 -2.11 -10.48 7.18
N LEU A 206 -2.26 -10.46 8.50
CA LEU A 206 -2.25 -9.22 9.25
C LEU A 206 -0.94 -8.45 8.99
N PRO A 207 -1.01 -7.14 8.78
CA PRO A 207 0.17 -6.27 8.73
C PRO A 207 0.99 -6.36 10.02
N LYS A 208 2.26 -5.97 9.96
CA LYS A 208 3.18 -6.10 11.09
C LYS A 208 2.66 -5.39 12.35
N ALA A 209 1.97 -4.27 12.21
CA ALA A 209 1.35 -3.56 13.32
C ALA A 209 0.28 -4.36 14.08
N LEU A 210 -0.26 -5.43 13.50
CA LEU A 210 -1.40 -6.17 14.05
C LEU A 210 -1.14 -7.66 14.27
N ILE A 211 -0.15 -8.26 13.59
CA ILE A 211 0.01 -9.72 13.59
C ILE A 211 0.34 -10.27 14.98
N HIS A 212 1.19 -9.58 15.74
CA HIS A 212 1.55 -9.99 17.11
C HIS A 212 0.49 -9.57 18.14
N ARG A 213 -0.45 -8.70 17.73
CA ARG A 213 -1.60 -8.26 18.52
C ARG A 213 -2.83 -9.17 18.36
N ASN A 214 -2.75 -10.24 17.58
CA ASN A 214 -3.83 -11.20 17.48
C ASN A 214 -3.80 -12.19 18.65
N VAL A 215 -3.97 -11.66 19.86
CA VAL A 215 -3.98 -12.38 21.13
C VAL A 215 -5.18 -11.96 21.99
N PRO A 216 -5.70 -12.81 22.89
CA PRO A 216 -6.80 -12.46 23.78
C PRO A 216 -6.58 -11.13 24.49
N GLY A 217 -7.61 -10.27 24.50
CA GLY A 217 -7.54 -8.92 25.07
C GLY A 217 -7.31 -7.81 24.05
N GLU A 218 -6.75 -8.11 22.89
CA GLU A 218 -6.51 -7.14 21.83
C GLU A 218 -7.72 -6.98 20.88
N PRO A 219 -7.96 -5.76 20.35
CA PRO A 219 -9.12 -5.47 19.50
C PRO A 219 -9.16 -6.30 18.21
N VAL A 220 -8.02 -6.48 17.53
CA VAL A 220 -7.96 -7.27 16.29
C VAL A 220 -8.33 -8.73 16.52
N HIS A 221 -7.95 -9.30 17.67
CA HIS A 221 -8.35 -10.65 18.05
C HIS A 221 -9.86 -10.74 18.30
N ALA A 222 -10.42 -9.77 19.03
CA ALA A 222 -11.86 -9.70 19.27
C ALA A 222 -12.64 -9.57 17.95
N PHE A 223 -12.18 -8.74 17.02
CA PHE A 223 -12.78 -8.59 15.69
C PHE A 223 -12.80 -9.90 14.90
N LEU A 224 -11.68 -10.61 14.82
CA LEU A 224 -11.61 -11.89 14.08
C LEU A 224 -12.48 -12.96 14.72
N ARG A 225 -12.49 -13.07 16.04
CA ARG A 225 -13.38 -13.97 16.79
C ARG A 225 -14.86 -13.67 16.53
N ASP A 226 -15.25 -12.40 16.55
CA ASP A 226 -16.65 -12.00 16.30
C ASP A 226 -17.04 -12.22 14.85
N PHE A 227 -16.08 -12.05 13.92
CA PHE A 227 -16.29 -12.36 12.52
C PHE A 227 -16.45 -13.87 12.29
N ASP A 228 -15.67 -14.72 12.97
CA ASP A 228 -15.84 -16.17 12.92
C ASP A 228 -17.20 -16.59 13.48
N ARG A 229 -17.66 -15.97 14.56
CA ARG A 229 -18.99 -16.20 15.13
C ARG A 229 -20.10 -15.82 14.13
N ALA A 230 -20.00 -14.65 13.51
CA ALA A 230 -20.93 -14.21 12.47
C ALA A 230 -20.92 -15.14 11.24
N TRP A 231 -19.74 -15.63 10.87
CA TRP A 231 -19.57 -16.60 9.79
C TRP A 231 -20.18 -17.96 10.10
N ALA A 232 -20.02 -18.45 11.32
CA ALA A 232 -20.64 -19.69 11.79
C ALA A 232 -22.15 -19.55 11.80
N SER A 233 -22.71 -18.47 12.32
CA SER A 233 -24.15 -18.21 12.34
C SER A 233 -24.75 -18.11 10.92
N ALA A 234 -23.97 -17.65 9.95
CA ALA A 234 -24.37 -17.59 8.54
C ALA A 234 -24.16 -18.91 7.76
N ALA A 235 -23.74 -20.00 8.42
CA ALA A 235 -23.46 -21.29 7.78
C ALA A 235 -24.62 -21.84 6.92
N PRO A 236 -25.90 -21.76 7.31
CA PRO A 236 -27.02 -22.25 6.48
C PRO A 236 -27.12 -21.57 5.11
N LEU A 237 -26.67 -20.31 5.01
CA LEU A 237 -26.63 -19.55 3.73
C LEU A 237 -25.51 -20.02 2.79
N GLY A 238 -24.61 -20.89 3.25
CA GLY A 238 -23.60 -21.54 2.42
C GLY A 238 -24.22 -22.37 1.29
N ALA A 239 -25.41 -22.94 1.48
CA ALA A 239 -26.17 -23.63 0.42
C ALA A 239 -26.51 -22.70 -0.77
N LEU A 240 -26.61 -21.37 -0.52
CA LEU A 240 -26.84 -20.35 -1.53
C LEU A 240 -25.51 -19.78 -2.10
N GLY A 241 -24.39 -20.36 -1.71
CA GLY A 241 -23.05 -20.01 -2.14
C GLY A 241 -22.27 -19.09 -1.19
N ALA A 242 -20.95 -19.15 -1.26
CA ALA A 242 -20.02 -18.43 -0.39
C ALA A 242 -20.28 -16.91 -0.33
N LYS A 243 -20.77 -16.31 -1.41
CA LYS A 243 -21.08 -14.87 -1.47
C LYS A 243 -22.26 -14.50 -0.55
N GLN A 244 -23.28 -15.33 -0.46
CA GLN A 244 -24.44 -15.05 0.41
C GLN A 244 -24.06 -15.23 1.87
N ARG A 245 -23.32 -16.29 2.20
CA ARG A 245 -22.79 -16.50 3.54
C ARG A 245 -21.92 -15.33 3.99
N TRP A 246 -20.98 -14.88 3.13
CA TRP A 246 -20.12 -13.74 3.42
C TRP A 246 -20.93 -12.46 3.68
N ARG A 247 -21.91 -12.16 2.83
CA ARG A 247 -22.74 -10.96 3.00
C ARG A 247 -23.50 -10.95 4.30
N ALA A 248 -24.06 -12.08 4.69
CA ALA A 248 -24.79 -12.22 5.95
C ALA A 248 -23.85 -12.06 7.15
N ALA A 249 -22.69 -12.73 7.13
CA ALA A 249 -21.68 -12.58 8.18
C ALA A 249 -21.21 -11.11 8.33
N VAL A 250 -20.93 -10.43 7.22
CA VAL A 250 -20.52 -9.01 7.25
C VAL A 250 -21.67 -8.10 7.71
N ALA A 251 -22.92 -8.43 7.37
CA ALA A 251 -24.07 -7.65 7.85
C ALA A 251 -24.25 -7.80 9.38
N ALA A 252 -24.08 -9.00 9.92
CA ALA A 252 -24.11 -9.23 11.36
C ALA A 252 -22.95 -8.50 12.08
N LEU A 253 -21.74 -8.58 11.52
CA LEU A 253 -20.56 -7.91 12.07
C LEU A 253 -20.74 -6.38 12.15
N ALA A 254 -21.49 -5.79 11.21
CA ALA A 254 -21.74 -4.36 11.15
C ALA A 254 -22.58 -3.81 12.33
N ALA A 255 -23.22 -4.68 13.10
CA ALA A 255 -23.97 -4.28 14.30
C ALA A 255 -23.03 -3.85 15.43
N ASP A 256 -21.88 -4.52 15.56
CA ASP A 256 -20.97 -4.34 16.70
C ASP A 256 -19.67 -3.62 16.31
N TRP A 257 -19.34 -3.56 15.01
CA TRP A 257 -18.07 -3.01 14.53
C TRP A 257 -18.27 -1.84 13.55
N PRO A 258 -17.49 -0.75 13.66
CA PRO A 258 -17.60 0.43 12.80
C PRO A 258 -17.03 0.14 11.41
N LEU A 259 -17.81 -0.54 10.58
CA LEU A 259 -17.44 -0.85 9.21
C LEU A 259 -17.43 0.44 8.37
N ALA A 260 -16.39 0.58 7.55
CA ALA A 260 -16.14 1.72 6.66
C ALA A 260 -16.10 1.31 5.17
N GLY A 261 -15.79 2.28 4.30
CA GLY A 261 -15.65 2.06 2.86
C GLY A 261 -16.98 1.86 2.11
N ASP A 262 -16.90 1.68 0.79
CA ASP A 262 -18.08 1.46 -0.05
C ASP A 262 -18.73 0.08 0.27
N PRO A 263 -20.01 0.03 0.68
CA PRO A 263 -20.71 -1.22 0.94
C PRO A 263 -20.75 -2.19 -0.26
N ARG A 264 -20.61 -1.68 -1.49
CA ARG A 264 -20.55 -2.50 -2.70
C ARG A 264 -19.31 -3.40 -2.71
N ARG A 265 -18.22 -2.99 -2.07
CA ARG A 265 -16.98 -3.76 -1.94
C ARG A 265 -17.16 -5.02 -1.09
N ARG A 266 -18.07 -4.99 -0.13
CA ARG A 266 -18.42 -6.15 0.69
C ARG A 266 -18.85 -7.37 -0.14
N ARG A 267 -19.51 -7.14 -1.30
CA ARG A 267 -19.91 -8.22 -2.23
C ARG A 267 -18.73 -8.88 -2.94
N GLN A 268 -17.55 -8.27 -2.86
CA GLN A 268 -16.31 -8.75 -3.50
C GLN A 268 -15.37 -9.48 -2.54
N GLY A 269 -15.84 -9.74 -1.31
CA GLY A 269 -15.05 -10.38 -0.27
C GLY A 269 -14.13 -9.41 0.46
N GLU A 270 -14.56 -8.14 0.61
CA GLU A 270 -13.81 -7.12 1.32
C GLU A 270 -14.63 -6.60 2.50
N VAL A 271 -13.97 -6.40 3.64
CA VAL A 271 -14.52 -5.75 4.83
C VAL A 271 -13.50 -4.74 5.32
N THR A 272 -13.93 -3.49 5.42
CA THR A 272 -13.11 -2.39 5.92
C THR A 272 -13.64 -1.95 7.27
N VAL A 273 -12.75 -1.78 8.25
CA VAL A 273 -13.05 -1.37 9.62
C VAL A 273 -12.25 -0.11 9.93
N ARG A 274 -12.79 0.80 10.73
CA ARG A 274 -12.05 1.96 11.20
C ARG A 274 -10.85 1.54 12.03
N TRP A 275 -9.71 2.21 11.84
CA TRP A 275 -8.47 1.88 12.54
C TRP A 275 -8.63 1.94 14.06
N GLU A 276 -9.32 2.97 14.58
CA GLU A 276 -9.48 3.19 16.00
C GLU A 276 -10.12 2.00 16.75
N ALA A 277 -10.95 1.22 16.02
CA ALA A 277 -11.58 0.03 16.58
C ALA A 277 -10.67 -1.19 16.61
N LEU A 278 -9.55 -1.17 15.87
CA LEU A 278 -8.60 -2.30 15.76
C LEU A 278 -7.20 -1.94 16.27
N ALA A 279 -6.96 -0.67 16.59
CA ALA A 279 -5.67 -0.20 17.06
C ALA A 279 -5.22 -0.99 18.31
N PRO A 280 -3.94 -1.38 18.38
CA PRO A 280 -3.39 -2.06 19.55
C PRO A 280 -3.64 -1.30 20.84
N ARG A 281 -3.93 -2.02 21.92
CA ARG A 281 -4.05 -1.43 23.27
C ARG A 281 -2.66 -1.20 23.84
N GLY A 282 -2.35 0.01 24.28
CA GLY A 282 -1.09 0.34 24.96
C GLY A 282 0.11 0.51 24.00
N GLY A 283 -0.12 1.01 22.78
CA GLY A 283 0.92 1.51 21.90
C GLY A 283 1.14 3.00 22.12
#